data_f6edf34c748c449f2e8a39a4572d7dc5
#
_entry.id   f6edf34c748c449f2e8a39a4572d7dc5
#
_cell.length_a   1.000
_cell.length_b   1.000
_cell.length_c   1.000
_cell.angle_alpha   90.00
_cell.angle_beta   90.00
_cell.angle_gamma   90.00
#
_symmetry.space_group_name_H-M   'P 1'
#
loop_
_entity.id
_entity.type
_entity.pdbx_description
1 polymer ?
#
loop_
_entity_poly.entity_id
_entity_poly.type
_entity_poly.pdbx_seq_one_letter_code
_entity_poly.pdbx_strand_id
1 'polypeptide(L)'
;QGWRPTLEKPDRPRPPEGIPQDIDEHMRLMCDVMVLGFQTDTTRVCTLKLNNDHSSLRFPHLGVDYMIHHLLSHSDTEDWLKVNQFFVSQLAYLCDRMAAIQEGEGTLLDHTLLLFCSSMLTGNHDASQLPVVLMGGGGGSLKGGQVHDYRSANERQMCRLYLSILNRFDIHLGQFGDATTPLEAI
;
A
#
# COMPACT_ATOMS: atom_id res chain seq x y z
N GLN A 1 -4.59 31.03 -0.23
CA GLN A 1 -5.04 30.39 -1.48
C GLN A 1 -4.76 28.90 -1.33
N GLY A 2 -5.77 28.04 -1.53
CA GLY A 2 -5.60 26.58 -1.45
C GLY A 2 -4.72 26.08 -2.61
N TRP A 3 -4.05 24.97 -2.37
CA TRP A 3 -3.29 24.25 -3.40
C TRP A 3 -4.20 23.88 -4.59
N ARG A 4 -3.69 23.94 -5.81
CA ARG A 4 -4.41 23.58 -7.03
C ARG A 4 -3.53 22.71 -7.90
N PRO A 5 -4.12 21.72 -8.63
CA PRO A 5 -3.38 20.92 -9.60
C PRO A 5 -2.70 21.82 -10.64
N THR A 6 -1.46 21.49 -10.98
CA THR A 6 -0.66 22.22 -11.96
C THR A 6 -0.61 21.51 -13.32
N LEU A 7 -0.97 20.23 -13.36
CA LEU A 7 -0.94 19.40 -14.55
C LEU A 7 -2.30 19.35 -15.24
N GLU A 8 -2.28 19.19 -16.57
CA GLU A 8 -3.49 18.99 -17.34
C GLU A 8 -4.17 17.68 -16.96
N LYS A 9 -5.50 17.69 -16.97
CA LYS A 9 -6.30 16.50 -16.74
C LYS A 9 -6.09 15.50 -17.87
N PRO A 10 -5.61 14.28 -17.63
CA PRO A 10 -5.47 13.27 -18.66
C PRO A 10 -6.84 12.86 -19.22
N ASP A 11 -6.87 12.51 -20.50
CA ASP A 11 -8.07 11.93 -21.11
C ASP A 11 -8.28 10.51 -20.54
N ARG A 12 -9.33 10.35 -19.78
CA ARG A 12 -9.69 9.09 -19.13
C ARG A 12 -11.19 8.85 -19.29
N PRO A 13 -11.61 7.61 -19.55
CA PRO A 13 -13.02 7.27 -19.53
C PRO A 13 -13.61 7.57 -18.15
N ARG A 14 -14.87 7.93 -18.11
CA ARG A 14 -15.59 8.06 -16.84
C ARG A 14 -15.64 6.69 -16.16
N PRO A 15 -15.47 6.64 -14.83
CA PRO A 15 -15.72 5.41 -14.10
C PRO A 15 -17.19 4.99 -14.25
N PRO A 16 -17.53 3.71 -14.04
CA PRO A 16 -18.90 3.25 -14.05
C PRO A 16 -19.75 4.02 -13.04
N GLU A 17 -21.05 4.11 -13.29
CA GLU A 17 -21.97 4.76 -12.36
C GLU A 17 -22.12 3.88 -11.10
N GLY A 18 -22.01 4.50 -9.93
CA GLY A 18 -22.11 3.84 -8.63
C GLY A 18 -20.81 3.12 -8.21
N ILE A 19 -20.95 2.24 -7.22
CA ILE A 19 -19.85 1.44 -6.67
C ILE A 19 -19.89 0.06 -7.34
N PRO A 20 -18.81 -0.39 -8.01
CA PRO A 20 -18.74 -1.74 -8.56
C PRO A 20 -19.03 -2.80 -7.50
N GLN A 21 -19.85 -3.78 -7.85
CA GLN A 21 -20.18 -4.89 -6.95
C GLN A 21 -19.10 -5.98 -6.96
N ASP A 22 -18.37 -6.09 -8.08
CA ASP A 22 -17.21 -6.95 -8.18
C ASP A 22 -16.04 -6.34 -7.38
N ILE A 23 -15.46 -7.12 -6.49
CA ILE A 23 -14.41 -6.63 -5.57
C ILE A 23 -13.10 -6.34 -6.29
N ASP A 24 -12.75 -7.09 -7.35
CA ASP A 24 -11.55 -6.84 -8.14
C ASP A 24 -11.69 -5.52 -8.93
N GLU A 25 -12.83 -5.33 -9.59
CA GLU A 25 -13.14 -4.09 -10.28
C GLU A 25 -13.13 -2.89 -9.32
N HIS A 26 -13.75 -3.02 -8.15
CA HIS A 26 -13.79 -1.95 -7.16
C HIS A 26 -12.38 -1.58 -6.65
N MET A 27 -11.57 -2.56 -6.28
CA MET A 27 -10.20 -2.30 -5.78
C MET A 27 -9.33 -1.66 -6.85
N ARG A 28 -9.40 -2.13 -8.10
CA ARG A 28 -8.66 -1.54 -9.22
C ARG A 28 -9.10 -0.12 -9.52
N LEU A 29 -10.40 0.16 -9.48
CA LEU A 29 -10.93 1.51 -9.64
C LEU A 29 -10.36 2.45 -8.57
N MET A 30 -10.27 2.01 -7.32
CA MET A 30 -9.67 2.81 -6.24
C MET A 30 -8.18 3.04 -6.45
N CYS A 31 -7.44 2.04 -6.94
CA CYS A 31 -6.05 2.19 -7.35
C CYS A 31 -5.91 3.22 -8.49
N ASP A 32 -6.77 3.14 -9.51
CA ASP A 32 -6.76 4.09 -10.63
C ASP A 32 -7.08 5.53 -10.18
N VAL A 33 -7.96 5.71 -9.19
CA VAL A 33 -8.23 7.03 -8.60
C VAL A 33 -6.99 7.58 -7.88
N MET A 34 -6.24 6.74 -7.15
CA MET A 34 -4.98 7.15 -6.53
C MET A 34 -3.94 7.57 -7.59
N VAL A 35 -3.76 6.74 -8.62
CA VAL A 35 -2.85 7.03 -9.74
C VAL A 35 -3.21 8.34 -10.42
N LEU A 36 -4.50 8.56 -10.68
CA LEU A 36 -4.99 9.81 -11.28
C LEU A 36 -4.70 11.01 -10.38
N GLY A 37 -4.89 10.87 -9.06
CA GLY A 37 -4.59 11.91 -8.08
C GLY A 37 -3.12 12.34 -8.11
N PHE A 38 -2.20 11.39 -8.21
CA PHE A 38 -0.76 11.67 -8.35
C PHE A 38 -0.42 12.21 -9.74
N GLN A 39 -0.90 11.59 -10.81
CA GLN A 39 -0.64 12.01 -12.18
C GLN A 39 -1.07 13.46 -12.47
N THR A 40 -2.13 13.92 -11.81
CA THR A 40 -2.64 15.29 -11.96
C THR A 40 -2.12 16.25 -10.89
N ASP A 41 -1.21 15.80 -10.04
CA ASP A 41 -0.74 16.55 -8.86
C ASP A 41 -1.92 17.09 -8.00
N THR A 42 -3.03 16.34 -7.97
CA THR A 42 -4.18 16.67 -7.11
C THR A 42 -3.88 16.35 -5.65
N THR A 43 -3.05 15.36 -5.41
CA THR A 43 -2.48 15.04 -4.10
C THR A 43 -1.10 14.45 -4.28
N ARG A 44 -0.25 14.57 -3.25
CA ARG A 44 1.08 13.94 -3.17
C ARG A 44 1.17 12.91 -2.07
N VAL A 45 0.10 12.76 -1.29
CA VAL A 45 0.00 11.76 -0.22
C VAL A 45 -1.37 11.11 -0.32
N CYS A 46 -1.40 9.79 -0.31
CA CYS A 46 -2.63 9.01 -0.34
C CYS A 46 -2.53 7.81 0.60
N THR A 47 -3.65 7.42 1.17
CA THR A 47 -3.80 6.16 1.90
C THR A 47 -5.01 5.42 1.38
N LEU A 48 -4.88 4.10 1.19
CA LEU A 48 -5.95 3.21 0.78
C LEU A 48 -6.00 2.00 1.71
N LYS A 49 -7.15 1.78 2.33
CA LYS A 49 -7.42 0.59 3.11
C LYS A 49 -8.13 -0.42 2.22
N LEU A 50 -7.44 -1.49 1.82
CA LEU A 50 -7.98 -2.51 0.92
C LEU A 50 -9.04 -3.38 1.59
N ASN A 51 -8.94 -3.55 2.92
CA ASN A 51 -9.89 -4.31 3.70
C ASN A 51 -10.08 -3.72 5.09
N ASN A 52 -11.27 -3.82 5.64
CA ASN A 52 -11.58 -3.43 7.02
C ASN A 52 -11.32 -4.60 7.99
N ASP A 53 -11.07 -4.29 9.26
CA ASP A 53 -10.77 -5.29 10.29
C ASP A 53 -11.93 -6.29 10.48
N HIS A 54 -13.17 -5.79 10.59
CA HIS A 54 -14.38 -6.60 10.69
C HIS A 54 -15.09 -6.69 9.33
N SER A 55 -14.36 -7.16 8.32
CA SER A 55 -14.88 -7.24 6.96
C SER A 55 -15.74 -8.48 6.74
N SER A 56 -16.90 -8.28 6.15
CA SER A 56 -17.74 -9.35 5.62
C SER A 56 -17.45 -9.67 4.14
N LEU A 57 -16.38 -9.14 3.59
CA LEU A 57 -15.99 -9.40 2.21
C LEU A 57 -15.87 -10.89 1.92
N ARG A 58 -16.26 -11.27 0.71
CA ARG A 58 -16.17 -12.61 0.15
C ARG A 58 -15.47 -12.51 -1.20
N PHE A 59 -14.90 -13.59 -1.64
CA PHE A 59 -14.13 -13.65 -2.89
C PHE A 59 -14.64 -14.80 -3.79
N PRO A 60 -15.91 -14.75 -4.26
CA PRO A 60 -16.50 -15.83 -5.04
C PRO A 60 -15.76 -16.07 -6.35
N HIS A 61 -15.13 -15.07 -6.94
CA HIS A 61 -14.28 -15.19 -8.12
C HIS A 61 -13.01 -16.04 -7.88
N LEU A 62 -12.61 -16.22 -6.62
CA LEU A 62 -11.52 -17.12 -6.20
C LEU A 62 -12.03 -18.48 -5.70
N GLY A 63 -13.35 -18.72 -5.74
CA GLY A 63 -13.98 -19.89 -5.13
C GLY A 63 -14.11 -19.80 -3.60
N VAL A 64 -13.93 -18.61 -3.01
CA VAL A 64 -13.97 -18.37 -1.55
C VAL A 64 -15.21 -17.54 -1.22
N ASP A 65 -16.34 -18.23 -0.99
CA ASP A 65 -17.63 -17.58 -0.73
C ASP A 65 -18.02 -17.60 0.75
N TYR A 66 -17.11 -17.20 1.63
CA TYR A 66 -17.36 -17.00 3.06
C TYR A 66 -16.57 -15.80 3.57
N MET A 67 -16.98 -15.26 4.73
CA MET A 67 -16.45 -13.99 5.25
C MET A 67 -14.96 -14.08 5.59
N ILE A 68 -14.21 -13.07 5.15
CA ILE A 68 -12.77 -12.99 5.40
C ILE A 68 -12.43 -12.93 6.88
N HIS A 69 -13.15 -12.13 7.68
CA HIS A 69 -12.75 -11.88 9.07
C HIS A 69 -12.82 -13.14 9.95
N HIS A 70 -14.01 -13.62 10.29
CA HIS A 70 -14.13 -14.72 11.26
C HIS A 70 -13.88 -16.12 10.69
N LEU A 71 -14.16 -16.32 9.41
CA LEU A 71 -14.17 -17.67 8.84
C LEU A 71 -12.87 -18.00 8.10
N LEU A 72 -12.19 -17.02 7.54
CA LEU A 72 -11.02 -17.22 6.71
C LEU A 72 -9.72 -16.86 7.44
N SER A 73 -9.62 -15.62 7.98
CA SER A 73 -8.37 -15.11 8.54
C SER A 73 -7.88 -15.82 9.80
N HIS A 74 -8.77 -16.53 10.51
CA HIS A 74 -8.42 -17.33 11.69
C HIS A 74 -7.98 -18.76 11.35
N SER A 75 -7.86 -19.11 10.08
CA SER A 75 -7.44 -20.43 9.63
C SER A 75 -6.29 -20.32 8.62
N ASP A 76 -5.31 -21.21 8.74
CA ASP A 76 -4.19 -21.30 7.81
C ASP A 76 -4.54 -22.29 6.70
N THR A 77 -5.23 -21.80 5.67
CA THR A 77 -5.79 -22.59 4.57
C THR A 77 -5.30 -22.10 3.20
N GLU A 78 -5.43 -22.95 2.18
CA GLU A 78 -5.17 -22.53 0.80
C GLU A 78 -6.07 -21.38 0.36
N ASP A 79 -7.30 -21.32 0.85
CA ASP A 79 -8.22 -20.22 0.53
C ASP A 79 -7.75 -18.90 1.13
N TRP A 80 -7.15 -18.92 2.35
CA TRP A 80 -6.51 -17.75 2.92
C TRP A 80 -5.31 -17.30 2.07
N LEU A 81 -4.51 -18.24 1.58
CA LEU A 81 -3.39 -17.93 0.67
C LEU A 81 -3.88 -17.29 -0.63
N LYS A 82 -4.94 -17.82 -1.26
CA LYS A 82 -5.53 -17.23 -2.48
C LYS A 82 -5.96 -15.78 -2.26
N VAL A 83 -6.61 -15.49 -1.13
CA VAL A 83 -7.05 -14.13 -0.82
C VAL A 83 -5.87 -13.19 -0.54
N ASN A 84 -4.83 -13.66 0.15
CA ASN A 84 -3.61 -12.85 0.32
C ASN A 84 -2.91 -12.58 -1.02
N GLN A 85 -2.82 -13.57 -1.90
CA GLN A 85 -2.30 -13.40 -3.26
C GLN A 85 -3.13 -12.40 -4.07
N PHE A 86 -4.44 -12.41 -3.89
CA PHE A 86 -5.31 -11.40 -4.51
C PHE A 86 -4.96 -9.98 -4.03
N PHE A 87 -4.80 -9.74 -2.73
CA PHE A 87 -4.38 -8.42 -2.23
C PHE A 87 -3.02 -7.99 -2.77
N VAL A 88 -2.06 -8.91 -2.83
CA VAL A 88 -0.73 -8.62 -3.41
C VAL A 88 -0.84 -8.32 -4.91
N SER A 89 -1.77 -8.97 -5.63
CA SER A 89 -1.99 -8.67 -7.05
C SER A 89 -2.57 -7.27 -7.29
N GLN A 90 -3.37 -6.75 -6.36
CA GLN A 90 -3.84 -5.36 -6.45
C GLN A 90 -2.70 -4.36 -6.25
N LEU A 91 -1.74 -4.70 -5.40
CA LEU A 91 -0.53 -3.91 -5.23
C LEU A 91 0.35 -3.92 -6.50
N ALA A 92 0.53 -5.09 -7.11
CA ALA A 92 1.23 -5.21 -8.39
C ALA A 92 0.53 -4.38 -9.48
N TYR A 93 -0.80 -4.47 -9.57
CA TYR A 93 -1.59 -3.63 -10.48
C TYR A 93 -1.33 -2.14 -10.28
N LEU A 94 -1.33 -1.66 -9.02
CA LEU A 94 -1.04 -0.26 -8.70
C LEU A 94 0.37 0.14 -9.19
N CYS A 95 1.37 -0.70 -8.95
CA CYS A 95 2.74 -0.46 -9.42
C CYS A 95 2.83 -0.40 -10.94
N ASP A 96 2.20 -1.33 -11.65
CA ASP A 96 2.17 -1.36 -13.11
C ASP A 96 1.52 -0.09 -13.69
N ARG A 97 0.42 0.36 -13.06
CA ARG A 97 -0.25 1.60 -13.47
C ARG A 97 0.64 2.82 -13.31
N MET A 98 1.40 2.89 -12.21
CA MET A 98 2.34 4.00 -11.96
C MET A 98 3.57 3.90 -12.87
N ALA A 99 4.09 2.72 -13.12
CA ALA A 99 5.23 2.49 -14.02
C ALA A 99 4.92 2.84 -15.49
N ALA A 100 3.64 2.78 -15.88
CA ALA A 100 3.21 3.14 -17.22
C ALA A 100 3.11 4.66 -17.45
N ILE A 101 3.28 5.49 -16.43
CA ILE A 101 3.16 6.96 -16.52
C ILE A 101 4.55 7.57 -16.50
N GLN A 102 4.92 8.21 -17.61
CA GLN A 102 6.19 8.94 -17.70
C GLN A 102 6.13 10.22 -16.87
N GLU A 103 7.15 10.46 -16.05
CA GLU A 103 7.31 11.64 -15.23
C GLU A 103 8.79 12.09 -15.28
N GLY A 104 9.07 13.15 -16.05
CA GLY A 104 10.44 13.59 -16.28
C GLY A 104 11.29 12.50 -16.93
N GLU A 105 12.46 12.20 -16.35
CA GLU A 105 13.38 11.15 -16.83
C GLU A 105 13.04 9.75 -16.34
N GLY A 106 12.03 9.63 -15.44
CA GLY A 106 11.57 8.35 -14.88
C GLY A 106 10.08 8.15 -15.05
N THR A 107 9.53 7.26 -14.26
CA THR A 107 8.10 6.98 -14.18
C THR A 107 7.51 7.54 -12.89
N LEU A 108 6.19 7.63 -12.82
CA LEU A 108 5.52 7.99 -11.57
C LEU A 108 5.91 7.03 -10.42
N LEU A 109 6.14 5.74 -10.72
CA LEU A 109 6.60 4.77 -9.72
C LEU A 109 8.03 5.08 -9.23
N ASP A 110 8.93 5.52 -10.11
CA ASP A 110 10.30 5.88 -9.72
C ASP A 110 10.32 7.05 -8.73
N HIS A 111 9.36 7.96 -8.83
CA HIS A 111 9.24 9.12 -7.95
C HIS A 111 8.32 8.90 -6.74
N THR A 112 7.68 7.75 -6.65
CA THR A 112 6.75 7.42 -5.55
C THR A 112 7.41 6.47 -4.55
N LEU A 113 7.05 6.60 -3.27
CA LEU A 113 7.31 5.62 -2.24
C LEU A 113 5.98 5.01 -1.81
N LEU A 114 5.81 3.71 -2.05
CA LEU A 114 4.64 2.95 -1.61
C LEU A 114 5.01 2.11 -0.41
N LEU A 115 4.18 2.19 0.63
CA LEU A 115 4.24 1.30 1.79
C LEU A 115 3.00 0.40 1.79
N PHE A 116 3.20 -0.90 1.75
CA PHE A 116 2.14 -1.89 1.89
C PHE A 116 2.40 -2.75 3.12
N CYS A 117 1.43 -2.84 4.00
CA CYS A 117 1.52 -3.65 5.22
C CYS A 117 0.14 -4.07 5.73
N SER A 118 0.15 -5.04 6.62
CA SER A 118 -0.99 -5.39 7.48
C SER A 118 -0.70 -4.92 8.91
N SER A 119 -1.73 -4.79 9.73
CA SER A 119 -1.61 -4.51 11.16
C SER A 119 -1.33 -5.76 12.01
N MET A 120 -1.46 -6.95 11.42
CA MET A 120 -1.29 -8.25 12.10
C MET A 120 -0.70 -9.26 11.13
N LEU A 121 0.06 -10.23 11.66
CA LEU A 121 0.61 -11.34 10.88
C LEU A 121 -0.45 -12.44 10.67
N THR A 122 -1.20 -12.77 11.70
CA THR A 122 -2.16 -13.88 11.70
C THR A 122 -3.51 -13.44 12.23
N GLY A 123 -4.55 -14.25 11.98
CA GLY A 123 -5.87 -14.07 12.57
C GLY A 123 -5.91 -14.20 14.10
N ASN A 124 -4.85 -14.70 14.72
CA ASN A 124 -4.68 -14.72 16.19
C ASN A 124 -4.22 -13.37 16.75
N HIS A 125 -4.27 -12.31 15.94
CA HIS A 125 -3.97 -10.94 16.31
C HIS A 125 -2.50 -10.71 16.73
N ASP A 126 -1.57 -11.47 16.14
CA ASP A 126 -0.14 -11.24 16.36
C ASP A 126 0.32 -10.00 15.60
N ALA A 127 0.59 -8.93 16.35
CA ALA A 127 1.14 -7.68 15.84
C ALA A 127 2.66 -7.57 16.07
N SER A 128 3.30 -8.61 16.62
CA SER A 128 4.73 -8.60 16.95
C SER A 128 5.62 -8.80 15.72
N GLN A 129 5.07 -9.34 14.64
CA GLN A 129 5.75 -9.57 13.37
C GLN A 129 4.84 -9.13 12.23
N LEU A 130 5.31 -8.21 11.41
CA LEU A 130 4.54 -7.70 10.27
C LEU A 130 5.35 -7.86 8.99
N PRO A 131 4.76 -8.45 7.93
CA PRO A 131 5.30 -8.31 6.59
C PRO A 131 5.04 -6.89 6.11
N VAL A 132 6.12 -6.21 5.73
CA VAL A 132 6.07 -4.84 5.23
C VAL A 132 6.81 -4.78 3.91
N VAL A 133 6.23 -4.16 2.91
CA VAL A 133 6.82 -4.02 1.58
C VAL A 133 6.92 -2.54 1.23
N LEU A 134 8.13 -2.10 0.91
CA LEU A 134 8.39 -0.78 0.31
C LEU A 134 8.62 -0.96 -1.19
N MET A 135 7.97 -0.15 -2.00
CA MET A 135 8.09 -0.18 -3.45
C MET A 135 8.19 1.22 -4.03
N GLY A 136 8.60 1.27 -5.29
CA GLY A 136 8.90 2.50 -6.00
C GLY A 136 10.32 2.98 -5.75
N GLY A 137 10.72 4.04 -6.44
CA GLY A 137 12.07 4.59 -6.37
C GLY A 137 12.26 5.64 -5.27
N GLY A 138 11.15 6.21 -4.74
CA GLY A 138 11.21 7.31 -3.78
C GLY A 138 12.06 8.50 -4.28
N GLY A 139 12.02 8.78 -5.59
CA GLY A 139 12.87 9.81 -6.19
C GLY A 139 14.36 9.47 -6.17
N GLY A 140 14.72 8.17 -6.22
CA GLY A 140 16.09 7.69 -6.14
C GLY A 140 16.61 7.43 -4.72
N SER A 141 15.77 7.66 -3.71
CA SER A 141 16.15 7.48 -2.30
C SER A 141 15.96 6.03 -1.80
N LEU A 142 15.18 5.21 -2.52
CA LEU A 142 14.90 3.83 -2.15
C LEU A 142 15.64 2.86 -3.08
N LYS A 143 16.35 1.89 -2.50
CA LYS A 143 17.00 0.79 -3.24
C LYS A 143 16.17 -0.47 -3.09
N GLY A 144 15.55 -0.91 -4.18
CA GLY A 144 14.78 -2.16 -4.22
C GLY A 144 15.63 -3.43 -4.18
N GLY A 145 14.95 -4.59 -4.15
CA GLY A 145 15.60 -5.91 -4.22
C GLY A 145 16.26 -6.35 -2.92
N GLN A 146 15.97 -5.72 -1.80
CA GLN A 146 16.51 -6.05 -0.48
C GLN A 146 15.47 -6.69 0.42
N VAL A 147 15.91 -7.59 1.29
CA VAL A 147 15.09 -8.19 2.36
C VAL A 147 15.77 -7.91 3.68
N HIS A 148 15.06 -7.29 4.60
CA HIS A 148 15.52 -6.98 5.93
C HIS A 148 14.72 -7.79 6.96
N ASP A 149 15.39 -8.60 7.75
CA ASP A 149 14.78 -9.42 8.81
C ASP A 149 15.06 -8.82 10.19
N TYR A 150 14.03 -8.26 10.79
CA TYR A 150 14.10 -7.66 12.12
C TYR A 150 13.54 -8.56 13.23
N ARG A 151 13.18 -9.83 12.97
CA ARG A 151 12.53 -10.71 13.95
C ARG A 151 13.33 -10.90 15.23
N SER A 152 14.64 -10.91 15.15
CA SER A 152 15.54 -11.02 16.30
C SER A 152 16.07 -9.67 16.82
N ALA A 153 15.71 -8.55 16.21
CA ALA A 153 16.17 -7.23 16.65
C ALA A 153 15.40 -6.76 17.90
N ASN A 154 16.11 -6.14 18.84
CA ASN A 154 15.49 -5.56 20.03
C ASN A 154 14.66 -4.31 19.71
N GLU A 155 15.08 -3.54 18.71
CA GLU A 155 14.48 -2.27 18.31
C GLU A 155 13.86 -2.41 16.91
N ARG A 156 12.66 -3.00 16.85
CA ARG A 156 11.95 -3.31 15.61
C ARG A 156 10.57 -2.65 15.50
N GLN A 157 10.38 -1.56 16.23
CA GLN A 157 9.12 -0.83 16.20
C GLN A 157 8.84 -0.31 14.79
N MET A 158 7.59 -0.45 14.34
CA MET A 158 7.15 0.07 13.04
C MET A 158 7.33 1.59 12.94
N CYS A 159 7.23 2.30 14.06
CA CYS A 159 7.43 3.74 14.09
C CYS A 159 8.85 4.18 13.72
N ARG A 160 9.86 3.32 13.87
CA ARG A 160 11.22 3.57 13.36
C ARG A 160 11.26 3.61 11.82
N LEU A 161 10.50 2.71 11.17
CA LEU A 161 10.34 2.75 9.72
C LEU A 161 9.67 4.06 9.28
N TYR A 162 8.65 4.52 10.00
CA TYR A 162 7.98 5.78 9.68
C TYR A 162 8.94 6.98 9.84
N LEU A 163 9.79 7.00 10.86
CA LEU A 163 10.84 8.03 10.98
C LEU A 163 11.81 8.01 9.79
N SER A 164 12.21 6.82 9.33
CA SER A 164 13.08 6.70 8.15
C SER A 164 12.39 7.21 6.88
N ILE A 165 11.12 6.91 6.70
CA ILE A 165 10.32 7.41 5.57
C ILE A 165 10.19 8.94 5.65
N LEU A 166 9.84 9.50 6.80
CA LEU A 166 9.72 10.94 6.98
C LEU A 166 11.05 11.68 6.68
N ASN A 167 12.17 11.12 7.12
CA ASN A 167 13.49 11.69 6.81
C ASN A 167 13.78 11.76 5.30
N ARG A 168 13.25 10.83 4.49
CA ARG A 168 13.37 10.87 3.02
C ARG A 168 12.59 12.03 2.39
N PHE A 169 11.58 12.51 3.08
CA PHE A 169 10.80 13.69 2.68
C PHE A 169 11.27 14.98 3.38
N ASP A 170 12.48 14.96 3.95
CA ASP A 170 13.07 16.10 4.68
C ASP A 170 12.24 16.54 5.89
N ILE A 171 11.49 15.62 6.48
CA ILE A 171 10.71 15.83 7.69
C ILE A 171 11.42 15.15 8.86
N HIS A 172 12.13 15.94 9.66
CA HIS A 172 12.93 15.44 10.78
C HIS A 172 12.20 15.60 12.10
N LEU A 173 11.72 14.49 12.65
CA LEU A 173 11.08 14.44 13.95
C LEU A 173 12.01 13.80 14.98
N GLY A 174 12.04 14.34 16.19
CA GLY A 174 12.76 13.74 17.31
C GLY A 174 12.10 12.48 17.86
N GLN A 175 10.80 12.29 17.56
CA GLN A 175 10.02 11.13 17.99
C GLN A 175 8.82 10.93 17.06
N PHE A 176 8.44 9.67 16.82
CA PHE A 176 7.18 9.27 16.21
C PHE A 176 6.66 8.02 16.92
N GLY A 177 5.46 8.12 17.52
CA GLY A 177 4.90 7.05 18.34
C GLY A 177 5.86 6.59 19.44
N ASP A 178 6.23 5.33 19.43
CA ASP A 178 7.14 4.69 20.39
C ASP A 178 8.62 4.68 19.96
N ALA A 179 8.97 5.37 18.88
CA ALA A 179 10.32 5.40 18.34
C ALA A 179 10.95 6.79 18.39
N THR A 180 12.22 6.85 18.78
CA THR A 180 13.06 8.06 18.81
C THR A 180 14.23 8.01 17.83
N THR A 181 14.44 6.86 17.19
CA THR A 181 15.51 6.66 16.20
C THR A 181 14.94 5.98 14.94
N PRO A 182 15.36 6.37 13.73
CA PRO A 182 14.95 5.72 12.50
C PRO A 182 15.54 4.31 12.36
N LEU A 183 15.03 3.51 11.42
CA LEU A 183 15.69 2.31 10.92
C LEU A 183 16.82 2.73 9.97
N GLU A 184 18.03 2.21 10.18
CA GLU A 184 19.22 2.61 9.40
C GLU A 184 19.30 1.93 8.03
N ALA A 185 18.66 0.74 7.89
CA ALA A 185 18.84 -0.12 6.69
C ALA A 185 17.92 0.23 5.51
N ILE A 186 17.12 1.26 5.60
CA ILE A 186 16.22 1.67 4.51
C ILE A 186 16.46 3.12 4.10
#